data_1721ae48e2f7fb3f5e4f8c3cd98079be
#
_entry.id   1721ae48e2f7fb3f5e4f8c3cd98079be
#
_cell.length_a   1.000
_cell.length_b   1.000
_cell.length_c   1.000
_cell.angle_alpha   90.00
_cell.angle_beta   90.00
_cell.angle_gamma   90.00
#
_symmetry.space_group_name_H-M   'P 1'
#
loop_
_entity.id
_entity.type
_entity.pdbx_description
1 polymer ?
#
loop_
_entity_poly.entity_id
_entity_poly.type
_entity_poly.pdbx_seq_one_letter_code
_entity_poly.pdbx_strand_id
1 'polypeptide(L)'
;MKLLCYGDSNTYGYDPRGPIPGRYGADCRWCDLLAKKTSWTVINEGENGRMVPEPAWGYTDLKRMLAENAPVDAMLIMLGSNDIPYCGRASIKPVVERMEALLDFLREHWPDMRLILLTPPPVDVPEFPDMVKKLSDLASAYRVIAEKRKIDFIDVSIWDVPLAYDGVHLSQRGQQIFAQKLIPELETILSGIY
;
A
#
# COMPACT_ATOMS: atom_id res chain seq x y z
N MET A 1 -9.23 -9.49 15.11
CA MET A 1 -9.31 -8.42 14.10
C MET A 1 -8.77 -8.94 12.78
N LYS A 2 -9.46 -8.64 11.68
CA LYS A 2 -9.05 -9.00 10.31
C LYS A 2 -8.58 -7.75 9.55
N LEU A 3 -7.30 -7.73 9.21
CA LEU A 3 -6.63 -6.66 8.46
C LEU A 3 -6.40 -7.10 7.01
N LEU A 4 -6.91 -6.36 6.05
CA LEU A 4 -6.69 -6.59 4.63
C LEU A 4 -5.64 -5.60 4.12
N CYS A 5 -4.57 -6.12 3.50
CA CYS A 5 -3.48 -5.33 2.93
C CYS A 5 -3.63 -5.27 1.41
N TYR A 6 -4.18 -4.17 0.91
CA TYR A 6 -4.43 -3.93 -0.52
C TYR A 6 -3.31 -3.07 -1.12
N GLY A 7 -2.57 -3.65 -2.05
CA GLY A 7 -1.40 -2.97 -2.59
C GLY A 7 -0.85 -3.60 -3.87
N ASP A 8 0.33 -3.15 -4.24
CA ASP A 8 1.07 -3.56 -5.43
C ASP A 8 2.09 -4.68 -5.15
N SER A 9 3.15 -4.75 -5.95
CA SER A 9 4.24 -5.70 -5.85
C SER A 9 4.98 -5.65 -4.51
N ASN A 10 5.11 -4.48 -3.89
CA ASN A 10 5.72 -4.35 -2.56
C ASN A 10 4.85 -4.98 -1.46
N THR A 11 3.53 -4.97 -1.62
CA THR A 11 2.59 -5.69 -0.75
C THR A 11 2.56 -7.18 -1.05
N TYR A 12 2.56 -7.55 -2.34
CA TYR A 12 2.65 -8.94 -2.78
C TYR A 12 3.88 -9.65 -2.21
N GLY A 13 4.98 -8.91 -2.04
CA GLY A 13 6.28 -9.44 -1.65
C GLY A 13 7.07 -9.96 -2.84
N TYR A 14 7.09 -9.17 -3.92
CA TYR A 14 7.80 -9.48 -5.16
C TYR A 14 9.30 -9.62 -4.93
N ASP A 15 9.88 -10.68 -5.48
CA ASP A 15 11.32 -10.95 -5.47
C ASP A 15 11.90 -10.74 -6.88
N PRO A 16 12.65 -9.66 -7.12
CA PRO A 16 13.22 -9.35 -8.44
C PRO A 16 14.50 -10.14 -8.77
N ARG A 17 15.02 -10.97 -7.87
CA ARG A 17 16.36 -11.59 -8.00
C ARG A 17 16.44 -12.73 -9.02
N GLY A 18 15.34 -13.34 -9.38
CA GLY A 18 15.32 -14.46 -10.31
C GLY A 18 15.08 -14.06 -11.77
N PRO A 19 15.43 -14.92 -12.73
CA PRO A 19 15.10 -14.70 -14.14
C PRO A 19 13.59 -14.83 -14.42
N ILE A 20 12.86 -15.43 -13.52
CA ILE A 20 11.40 -15.52 -13.52
C ILE A 20 10.91 -14.75 -12.30
N PRO A 21 9.96 -13.82 -12.47
CA PRO A 21 9.38 -13.08 -11.37
C PRO A 21 8.94 -14.02 -10.24
N GLY A 22 9.44 -13.76 -9.04
CA GLY A 22 9.20 -14.58 -7.87
C GLY A 22 8.42 -13.85 -6.78
N ARG A 23 8.20 -14.58 -5.69
CA ARG A 23 7.64 -14.05 -4.45
C ARG A 23 8.53 -14.49 -3.30
N TYR A 24 8.89 -13.56 -2.42
CA TYR A 24 9.61 -13.90 -1.20
C TYR A 24 8.86 -14.95 -0.36
N GLY A 25 9.58 -15.71 0.43
CA GLY A 25 8.98 -16.64 1.39
C GLY A 25 8.15 -15.94 2.45
N ALA A 26 7.18 -16.65 3.02
CA ALA A 26 6.32 -16.14 4.09
C ALA A 26 7.07 -15.78 5.39
N ASP A 27 8.30 -16.26 5.52
CA ASP A 27 9.19 -15.97 6.64
C ASP A 27 9.77 -14.54 6.62
N CYS A 28 9.63 -13.83 5.50
CA CYS A 28 10.16 -12.48 5.37
C CYS A 28 9.17 -11.44 4.80
N ARG A 29 8.08 -11.84 4.12
CA ARG A 29 7.09 -10.87 3.60
C ARG A 29 6.43 -10.11 4.74
N TRP A 30 6.32 -8.79 4.61
CA TRP A 30 5.83 -7.94 5.69
C TRP A 30 4.39 -8.27 6.14
N CYS A 31 3.48 -8.63 5.23
CA CYS A 31 2.13 -9.05 5.60
C CYS A 31 2.12 -10.34 6.46
N ASP A 32 2.92 -11.35 6.08
CA ASP A 32 3.02 -12.60 6.84
C ASP A 32 3.68 -12.37 8.20
N LEU A 33 4.64 -11.44 8.26
CA LEU A 33 5.27 -11.04 9.52
C LEU A 33 4.30 -10.29 10.44
N LEU A 34 3.40 -9.47 9.90
CA LEU A 34 2.30 -8.89 10.68
C LEU A 34 1.44 -10.00 11.30
N ALA A 35 0.97 -10.95 10.48
CA ALA A 35 0.16 -12.07 10.95
C ALA A 35 0.88 -12.91 12.03
N LYS A 36 2.19 -13.09 11.89
CA LYS A 36 2.99 -13.89 12.83
C LYS A 36 3.28 -13.18 14.14
N LYS A 37 3.41 -11.84 14.12
CA LYS A 37 3.88 -11.03 15.26
C LYS A 37 2.75 -10.36 16.02
N THR A 38 1.52 -10.39 15.50
CA THR A 38 0.32 -9.84 16.12
C THR A 38 -0.74 -10.92 16.30
N SER A 39 -1.83 -10.59 16.97
CA SER A 39 -3.02 -11.45 17.06
C SER A 39 -3.99 -11.27 15.89
N TRP A 40 -3.59 -10.57 14.83
CA TRP A 40 -4.46 -10.22 13.72
C TRP A 40 -4.48 -11.33 12.64
N THR A 41 -5.64 -11.52 12.04
CA THR A 41 -5.75 -12.25 10.78
C THR A 41 -5.40 -11.28 9.66
N VAL A 42 -4.25 -11.45 9.01
CA VAL A 42 -3.78 -10.56 7.95
C VAL A 42 -3.98 -11.22 6.59
N ILE A 43 -4.66 -10.52 5.69
CA ILE A 43 -4.92 -10.95 4.33
C ILE A 43 -4.05 -10.11 3.39
N ASN A 44 -3.24 -10.77 2.59
CA ASN A 44 -2.38 -10.12 1.61
C ASN A 44 -3.04 -10.14 0.23
N GLU A 45 -3.63 -9.00 -0.13
CA GLU A 45 -4.21 -8.71 -1.45
C GLU A 45 -3.27 -7.82 -2.28
N GLY A 46 -1.97 -8.09 -2.20
CA GLY A 46 -0.95 -7.48 -3.08
C GLY A 46 -0.96 -8.12 -4.46
N GLU A 47 -0.83 -7.30 -5.51
CA GLU A 47 -0.78 -7.74 -6.91
C GLU A 47 0.28 -6.96 -7.68
N ASN A 48 1.14 -7.67 -8.43
CA ASN A 48 2.20 -7.04 -9.20
C ASN A 48 1.63 -6.08 -10.25
N GLY A 49 2.16 -4.86 -10.26
CA GLY A 49 1.75 -3.83 -11.23
C GLY A 49 0.41 -3.15 -10.93
N ARG A 50 -0.24 -3.48 -9.80
CA ARG A 50 -1.52 -2.83 -9.46
C ARG A 50 -1.37 -1.32 -9.35
N MET A 51 -2.21 -0.61 -10.07
CA MET A 51 -2.42 0.83 -9.98
C MET A 51 -3.56 1.16 -9.02
N VAL A 52 -3.74 2.43 -8.71
CA VAL A 52 -4.98 2.90 -8.08
C VAL A 52 -6.15 2.58 -9.01
N PRO A 53 -7.16 1.82 -8.55
CA PRO A 53 -8.21 1.31 -9.43
C PRO A 53 -9.05 2.43 -10.05
N GLU A 54 -9.37 2.26 -11.33
CA GLU A 54 -10.31 3.11 -12.04
C GLU A 54 -11.74 2.79 -11.59
N PRO A 55 -12.59 3.80 -11.33
CA PRO A 55 -13.95 3.57 -10.82
C PRO A 55 -14.80 2.62 -11.67
N ALA A 56 -14.67 2.68 -12.99
CA ALA A 56 -15.50 1.91 -13.91
C ALA A 56 -15.21 0.39 -13.90
N TRP A 57 -13.95 0.00 -13.69
CA TRP A 57 -13.51 -1.39 -13.86
C TRP A 57 -12.96 -1.99 -12.56
N GLY A 58 -12.09 -1.25 -11.88
CA GLY A 58 -11.39 -1.74 -10.69
C GLY A 58 -12.29 -1.98 -9.49
N TYR A 59 -13.43 -1.30 -9.41
CA TYR A 59 -14.33 -1.43 -8.25
C TYR A 59 -15.15 -2.72 -8.26
N THR A 60 -15.36 -3.35 -9.41
CA THR A 60 -16.03 -4.66 -9.48
C THR A 60 -15.16 -5.74 -8.82
N ASP A 61 -13.88 -5.79 -9.15
CA ASP A 61 -12.93 -6.73 -8.55
C ASP A 61 -12.70 -6.43 -7.07
N LEU A 62 -12.61 -5.16 -6.71
CA LEU A 62 -12.50 -4.72 -5.32
C LEU A 62 -13.71 -5.16 -4.47
N LYS A 63 -14.94 -4.99 -4.99
CA LYS A 63 -16.17 -5.48 -4.31
C LYS A 63 -16.15 -6.98 -4.12
N ARG A 64 -15.80 -7.74 -5.14
CA ARG A 64 -15.70 -9.20 -5.07
C ARG A 64 -14.67 -9.61 -4.01
N MET A 65 -13.47 -9.07 -4.07
CA MET A 65 -12.39 -9.35 -3.12
C MET A 65 -12.81 -9.04 -1.68
N LEU A 66 -13.44 -7.90 -1.43
CA LEU A 66 -13.94 -7.56 -0.09
C LEU A 66 -15.08 -8.48 0.37
N ALA A 67 -15.98 -8.89 -0.52
CA ALA A 67 -17.04 -9.85 -0.19
C ALA A 67 -16.50 -11.24 0.15
N GLU A 68 -15.50 -11.73 -0.58
CA GLU A 68 -14.85 -13.02 -0.35
C GLU A 68 -14.09 -13.04 0.99
N ASN A 69 -13.61 -11.89 1.42
CA ASN A 69 -12.84 -11.75 2.67
C ASN A 69 -13.66 -11.22 3.86
N ALA A 70 -14.96 -10.96 3.68
CA ALA A 70 -15.79 -10.38 4.75
C ALA A 70 -15.89 -11.28 6.00
N PRO A 71 -16.07 -10.73 7.21
CA PRO A 71 -15.95 -9.30 7.51
C PRO A 71 -14.49 -8.85 7.55
N VAL A 72 -14.21 -7.61 7.15
CA VAL A 72 -12.89 -6.97 7.25
C VAL A 72 -12.99 -5.79 8.22
N ASP A 73 -12.19 -5.81 9.28
CA ASP A 73 -12.22 -4.76 10.31
C ASP A 73 -11.44 -3.51 9.88
N ALA A 74 -10.31 -3.73 9.18
CA ALA A 74 -9.49 -2.63 8.68
C ALA A 74 -8.87 -2.97 7.31
N MET A 75 -8.73 -1.96 6.46
CA MET A 75 -8.08 -2.06 5.15
C MET A 75 -6.91 -1.09 5.06
N LEU A 76 -5.74 -1.64 4.79
CA LEU A 76 -4.50 -0.91 4.56
C LEU A 76 -4.29 -0.77 3.06
N ILE A 77 -4.15 0.46 2.57
CA ILE A 77 -4.04 0.77 1.15
C ILE A 77 -2.66 1.36 0.88
N MET A 78 -1.87 0.67 0.05
CA MET A 78 -0.53 1.12 -0.36
C MET A 78 -0.38 0.98 -1.88
N LEU A 79 -0.74 2.05 -2.60
CA LEU A 79 -0.77 2.12 -4.07
C LEU A 79 -0.30 3.48 -4.57
N GLY A 80 0.00 3.56 -5.87
CA GLY A 80 0.31 4.80 -6.58
C GLY A 80 1.68 4.79 -7.27
N SER A 81 2.62 3.93 -6.86
CA SER A 81 3.93 3.82 -7.49
C SER A 81 3.85 3.42 -8.97
N ASN A 82 2.98 2.47 -9.31
CA ASN A 82 2.80 1.99 -10.68
C ASN A 82 2.06 2.99 -11.59
N ASP A 83 1.40 3.96 -11.01
CA ASP A 83 0.71 5.02 -11.75
C ASP A 83 1.67 6.09 -12.27
N ILE A 84 2.77 6.33 -11.56
CA ILE A 84 3.72 7.42 -11.85
C ILE A 84 4.32 7.36 -13.24
N PRO A 85 4.78 6.20 -13.78
CA PRO A 85 5.30 6.12 -15.14
C PRO A 85 4.31 6.58 -16.22
N TYR A 86 3.01 6.44 -15.96
CA TYR A 86 1.95 6.82 -16.91
C TYR A 86 1.49 8.27 -16.76
N CYS A 87 1.96 8.99 -15.75
CA CYS A 87 1.64 10.41 -15.57
C CYS A 87 2.33 11.32 -16.61
N GLY A 88 3.23 10.79 -17.44
CA GLY A 88 3.99 11.56 -18.42
C GLY A 88 4.76 12.73 -17.79
N ARG A 89 4.92 13.84 -18.50
CA ARG A 89 5.47 15.10 -17.98
C ARG A 89 4.45 15.87 -17.12
N ALA A 90 3.20 15.44 -17.15
CA ALA A 90 2.11 16.11 -16.48
C ALA A 90 2.04 15.74 -14.97
N SER A 91 1.05 16.20 -14.34
CA SER A 91 0.72 16.18 -12.93
C SER A 91 0.37 14.78 -12.41
N ILE A 92 0.63 14.53 -11.12
CA ILE A 92 0.12 13.36 -10.36
C ILE A 92 -1.39 13.46 -10.10
N LYS A 93 -2.03 14.55 -10.51
CA LYS A 93 -3.44 14.86 -10.23
C LYS A 93 -4.40 13.71 -10.55
N PRO A 94 -4.30 12.98 -11.70
CA PRO A 94 -5.20 11.87 -11.97
C PRO A 94 -5.06 10.72 -10.97
N VAL A 95 -3.86 10.46 -10.44
CA VAL A 95 -3.62 9.43 -9.43
C VAL A 95 -4.28 9.83 -8.11
N VAL A 96 -4.11 11.10 -7.73
CA VAL A 96 -4.71 11.69 -6.53
C VAL A 96 -6.24 11.62 -6.60
N GLU A 97 -6.84 12.02 -7.72
CA GLU A 97 -8.30 11.97 -7.94
C GLU A 97 -8.85 10.54 -7.87
N ARG A 98 -8.13 9.55 -8.43
CA ARG A 98 -8.52 8.13 -8.31
C ARG A 98 -8.44 7.64 -6.88
N MET A 99 -7.39 8.00 -6.14
CA MET A 99 -7.29 7.64 -4.72
C MET A 99 -8.41 8.27 -3.90
N GLU A 100 -8.73 9.54 -4.15
CA GLU A 100 -9.87 10.21 -3.50
C GLU A 100 -11.18 9.46 -3.77
N ALA A 101 -11.45 9.13 -5.02
CA ALA A 101 -12.64 8.38 -5.42
C ALA A 101 -12.70 6.97 -4.81
N LEU A 102 -11.55 6.28 -4.72
CA LEU A 102 -11.44 4.98 -4.06
C LEU A 102 -11.81 5.06 -2.58
N LEU A 103 -11.24 6.02 -1.86
CA LEU A 103 -11.51 6.19 -0.43
C LEU A 103 -12.97 6.56 -0.16
N ASP A 104 -13.55 7.44 -0.97
CA ASP A 104 -14.96 7.82 -0.86
C ASP A 104 -15.88 6.61 -1.14
N PHE A 105 -15.58 5.82 -2.17
CA PHE A 105 -16.28 4.59 -2.49
C PHE A 105 -16.22 3.55 -1.36
N LEU A 106 -15.05 3.33 -0.77
CA LEU A 106 -14.90 2.39 0.34
C LEU A 106 -15.69 2.83 1.57
N ARG A 107 -15.69 4.10 1.90
CA ARG A 107 -16.48 4.63 3.03
C ARG A 107 -17.99 4.56 2.82
N GLU A 108 -18.44 4.73 1.58
CA GLU A 108 -19.86 4.61 1.23
C GLU A 108 -20.36 3.16 1.39
N HIS A 109 -19.56 2.18 0.96
CA HIS A 109 -19.99 0.79 0.90
C HIS A 109 -19.62 -0.04 2.14
N TRP A 110 -18.58 0.36 2.88
CA TRP A 110 -18.09 -0.29 4.11
C TRP A 110 -17.81 0.75 5.19
N PRO A 111 -18.83 1.44 5.73
CA PRO A 111 -18.65 2.55 6.65
C PRO A 111 -17.97 2.15 7.98
N ASP A 112 -18.11 0.90 8.40
CA ASP A 112 -17.53 0.37 9.64
C ASP A 112 -16.09 -0.12 9.47
N MET A 113 -15.62 -0.30 8.23
CA MET A 113 -14.26 -0.72 7.94
C MET A 113 -13.29 0.45 8.11
N ARG A 114 -12.29 0.31 8.98
CA ARG A 114 -11.27 1.33 9.17
C ARG A 114 -10.33 1.40 7.97
N LEU A 115 -10.17 2.56 7.39
CA LEU A 115 -9.25 2.79 6.27
C LEU A 115 -7.94 3.39 6.78
N ILE A 116 -6.83 2.82 6.32
CA ILE A 116 -5.48 3.28 6.63
C ILE A 116 -4.75 3.47 5.29
N LEU A 117 -4.43 4.72 4.98
CA LEU A 117 -3.72 5.07 3.75
C LEU A 117 -2.22 5.13 4.01
N LEU A 118 -1.44 4.36 3.25
CA LEU A 118 0.01 4.44 3.23
C LEU A 118 0.50 5.11 1.95
N THR A 119 1.58 5.87 2.06
CA THR A 119 2.34 6.26 0.88
C THR A 119 3.02 5.05 0.24
N PRO A 120 3.36 5.07 -1.06
CA PRO A 120 4.34 4.12 -1.61
C PRO A 120 5.65 4.17 -0.82
N PRO A 121 6.40 3.03 -0.72
CA PRO A 121 7.73 3.02 -0.14
C PRO A 121 8.70 3.95 -0.89
N PRO A 122 9.83 4.33 -0.28
CA PRO A 122 10.87 5.08 -1.00
C PRO A 122 11.40 4.27 -2.20
N VAL A 123 11.95 4.98 -3.17
CA VAL A 123 12.67 4.39 -4.32
C VAL A 123 14.05 5.00 -4.42
N ASP A 124 15.00 4.23 -4.94
CA ASP A 124 16.37 4.67 -5.24
C ASP A 124 16.66 4.41 -6.73
N VAL A 125 16.19 5.32 -7.56
CA VAL A 125 16.30 5.27 -9.03
C VAL A 125 16.84 6.62 -9.54
N PRO A 126 18.12 6.93 -9.29
CA PRO A 126 18.70 8.23 -9.58
C PRO A 126 18.65 8.61 -11.08
N GLU A 127 18.55 7.63 -11.96
CA GLU A 127 18.36 7.82 -13.41
C GLU A 127 16.94 8.32 -13.78
N PHE A 128 15.99 8.27 -12.85
CA PHE A 128 14.61 8.76 -13.03
C PHE A 128 14.21 9.81 -11.97
N PRO A 129 14.89 10.98 -11.93
CA PRO A 129 14.66 11.98 -10.89
C PRO A 129 13.22 12.53 -10.88
N ASP A 130 12.58 12.58 -12.03
CA ASP A 130 11.17 12.98 -12.16
C ASP A 130 10.23 11.99 -11.47
N MET A 131 10.55 10.71 -11.47
CA MET A 131 9.80 9.67 -10.75
C MET A 131 9.92 9.86 -9.24
N VAL A 132 11.13 10.03 -8.75
CA VAL A 132 11.40 10.28 -7.33
C VAL A 132 10.63 11.51 -6.84
N LYS A 133 10.72 12.62 -7.61
CA LYS A 133 9.98 13.85 -7.29
C LYS A 133 8.48 13.62 -7.23
N LYS A 134 7.89 12.94 -8.22
CA LYS A 134 6.45 12.68 -8.28
C LYS A 134 5.96 11.79 -7.13
N LEU A 135 6.75 10.82 -6.70
CA LEU A 135 6.43 10.01 -5.52
C LEU A 135 6.42 10.85 -4.24
N SER A 136 7.35 11.79 -4.09
CA SER A 136 7.35 12.75 -2.99
C SER A 136 6.13 13.69 -3.03
N ASP A 137 5.78 14.20 -4.22
CA ASP A 137 4.58 15.00 -4.41
C ASP A 137 3.31 14.21 -4.09
N LEU A 138 3.27 12.91 -4.47
CA LEU A 138 2.17 11.99 -4.17
C LEU A 138 2.02 11.74 -2.67
N ALA A 139 3.13 11.53 -1.95
CA ALA A 139 3.11 11.36 -0.50
C ALA A 139 2.51 12.59 0.20
N SER A 140 2.90 13.79 -0.25
CA SER A 140 2.35 15.06 0.26
C SER A 140 0.84 15.17 -0.03
N ALA A 141 0.41 14.80 -1.24
CA ALA A 141 -1.01 14.82 -1.61
C ALA A 141 -1.83 13.81 -0.80
N TYR A 142 -1.30 12.61 -0.56
CA TYR A 142 -1.98 11.57 0.24
C TYR A 142 -2.18 12.00 1.70
N ARG A 143 -1.22 12.70 2.29
CA ARG A 143 -1.38 13.31 3.61
C ARG A 143 -2.58 14.26 3.63
N VAL A 144 -2.67 15.18 2.67
CA VAL A 144 -3.78 16.13 2.56
C VAL A 144 -5.13 15.43 2.38
N ILE A 145 -5.18 14.38 1.55
CA ILE A 145 -6.40 13.57 1.35
C ILE A 145 -6.84 12.92 2.66
N ALA A 146 -5.91 12.30 3.37
CA ALA A 146 -6.19 11.59 4.61
C ALA A 146 -6.69 12.55 5.70
N GLU A 147 -6.03 13.69 5.87
CA GLU A 147 -6.44 14.74 6.81
C GLU A 147 -7.86 15.26 6.50
N LYS A 148 -8.13 15.61 5.24
CA LYS A 148 -9.44 16.11 4.79
C LYS A 148 -10.56 15.10 5.05
N ARG A 149 -10.27 13.80 4.88
CA ARG A 149 -11.23 12.71 5.03
C ARG A 149 -11.23 12.08 6.41
N LYS A 150 -10.34 12.51 7.32
CA LYS A 150 -10.15 11.90 8.64
C LYS A 150 -9.92 10.39 8.53
N ILE A 151 -9.02 10.01 7.64
CA ILE A 151 -8.54 8.64 7.43
C ILE A 151 -7.16 8.52 8.07
N ASP A 152 -6.88 7.40 8.69
CA ASP A 152 -5.55 7.14 9.25
C ASP A 152 -4.50 7.14 8.14
N PHE A 153 -3.33 7.71 8.43
CA PHE A 153 -2.28 7.91 7.45
C PHE A 153 -0.92 7.52 8.02
N ILE A 154 -0.16 6.77 7.24
CA ILE A 154 1.23 6.41 7.57
C ILE A 154 2.13 6.80 6.40
N ASP A 155 3.07 7.69 6.66
CA ASP A 155 4.06 8.10 5.66
C ASP A 155 5.26 7.14 5.68
N VAL A 156 5.19 6.11 4.84
CA VAL A 156 6.29 5.15 4.71
C VAL A 156 7.35 5.59 3.71
N SER A 157 7.10 6.65 2.94
CA SER A 157 8.04 7.18 1.93
C SER A 157 9.35 7.71 2.55
N ILE A 158 9.29 8.08 3.83
CA ILE A 158 10.44 8.60 4.60
C ILE A 158 11.18 7.50 5.39
N TRP A 159 10.74 6.25 5.28
CA TRP A 159 11.37 5.18 6.03
C TRP A 159 12.68 4.73 5.39
N ASP A 160 13.71 4.60 6.21
CA ASP A 160 14.93 3.90 5.83
C ASP A 160 14.64 2.39 5.81
N VAL A 161 14.42 1.85 4.61
CA VAL A 161 14.13 0.44 4.34
C VAL A 161 14.98 -0.03 3.16
N PRO A 162 15.73 -1.13 3.29
CA PRO A 162 16.57 -1.64 2.21
C PRO A 162 15.76 -2.05 0.98
N LEU A 163 16.16 -1.53 -0.18
CA LEU A 163 15.60 -1.90 -1.47
C LEU A 163 16.36 -3.05 -2.11
N ALA A 164 15.74 -3.71 -3.07
CA ALA A 164 16.38 -4.65 -3.96
C ALA A 164 17.26 -3.91 -4.99
N TYR A 165 17.98 -4.68 -5.82
CA TYR A 165 18.92 -4.11 -6.80
C TYR A 165 18.27 -3.22 -7.86
N ASP A 166 16.96 -3.32 -8.04
CA ASP A 166 16.19 -2.49 -8.98
C ASP A 166 15.82 -1.11 -8.42
N GLY A 167 16.14 -0.84 -7.16
CA GLY A 167 15.86 0.43 -6.51
C GLY A 167 14.38 0.76 -6.31
N VAL A 168 13.46 -0.19 -6.57
CA VAL A 168 12.00 0.01 -6.51
C VAL A 168 11.34 -0.91 -5.48
N HIS A 169 11.73 -2.18 -5.49
CA HIS A 169 11.12 -3.19 -4.62
C HIS A 169 11.86 -3.31 -3.30
N LEU A 170 11.12 -3.53 -2.23
CA LEU A 170 11.70 -3.87 -0.94
C LEU A 170 12.54 -5.16 -1.08
N SER A 171 13.78 -5.13 -0.60
CA SER A 171 14.58 -6.35 -0.51
C SER A 171 13.99 -7.30 0.54
N GLN A 172 14.48 -8.54 0.61
CA GLN A 172 14.09 -9.47 1.68
C GLN A 172 14.28 -8.84 3.08
N ARG A 173 15.38 -8.15 3.30
CA ARG A 173 15.64 -7.41 4.55
C ARG A 173 14.72 -6.21 4.68
N GLY A 174 14.42 -5.53 3.57
CA GLY A 174 13.48 -4.41 3.52
C GLY A 174 12.08 -4.81 3.97
N GLN A 175 11.57 -5.94 3.50
CA GLN A 175 10.29 -6.50 3.92
C GLN A 175 10.22 -6.70 5.45
N GLN A 176 11.31 -7.23 6.03
CA GLN A 176 11.39 -7.46 7.48
C GLN A 176 11.42 -6.15 8.27
N ILE A 177 12.22 -5.16 7.83
CA ILE A 177 12.31 -3.85 8.48
C ILE A 177 11.00 -3.09 8.32
N PHE A 178 10.37 -3.16 7.15
CA PHE A 178 9.05 -2.57 6.91
C PHE A 178 8.01 -3.09 7.91
N ALA A 179 7.92 -4.40 8.11
CA ALA A 179 7.05 -4.99 9.11
C ALA A 179 7.36 -4.50 10.53
N GLN A 180 8.66 -4.43 10.90
CA GLN A 180 9.08 -3.97 12.22
C GLN A 180 8.68 -2.51 12.50
N LYS A 181 8.74 -1.64 11.49
CA LYS A 181 8.31 -0.24 11.61
C LYS A 181 6.78 -0.11 11.58
N LEU A 182 6.09 -0.92 10.78
CA LEU A 182 4.66 -0.81 10.58
C LEU A 182 3.83 -1.32 11.79
N ILE A 183 4.28 -2.35 12.49
CA ILE A 183 3.56 -2.95 13.63
C ILE A 183 3.20 -1.90 14.69
N PRO A 184 4.14 -1.13 15.26
CA PRO A 184 3.81 -0.18 16.32
C PRO A 184 2.88 0.95 15.84
N GLU A 185 2.99 1.38 14.59
CA GLU A 185 2.08 2.36 13.99
C GLU A 185 0.65 1.81 13.94
N LEU A 186 0.49 0.59 13.43
CA LEU A 186 -0.80 -0.07 13.36
C LEU A 186 -1.38 -0.39 14.74
N GLU A 187 -0.57 -0.82 15.71
CA GLU A 187 -1.02 -1.04 17.08
C GLU A 187 -1.57 0.24 17.69
N THR A 188 -0.92 1.38 17.44
CA THR A 188 -1.39 2.69 17.91
C THR A 188 -2.72 3.06 17.25
N ILE A 189 -2.80 2.94 15.92
CA ILE A 189 -4.01 3.27 15.14
C ILE A 189 -5.17 2.36 15.54
N LEU A 190 -4.94 1.08 15.69
CA LEU A 190 -5.97 0.05 15.86
C LEU A 190 -6.33 -0.22 17.33
N SER A 191 -5.63 0.39 18.30
CA SER A 191 -5.88 0.20 19.74
C SER A 191 -7.30 0.58 20.20
N GLY A 192 -8.07 1.29 19.39
CA GLY A 192 -9.45 1.71 19.72
C GLY A 192 -10.55 0.83 19.10
N ILE A 193 -10.23 -0.31 18.51
CA ILE A 193 -11.20 -1.22 17.85
C ILE A 193 -11.72 -2.34 18.79
N TYR A 194 -11.38 -2.31 20.08
CA TYR A 194 -11.83 -3.31 21.08
C TYR A 194 -12.85 -2.74 22.03
#